data_1766435776685d19fe1cd09248f3ecf4
#
_entry.id   1766435776685d19fe1cd09248f3ecf4
#
_cell.length_a   1.000
_cell.length_b   1.000
_cell.length_c   1.000
_cell.angle_alpha   90.00
_cell.angle_beta   90.00
_cell.angle_gamma   90.00
#
_symmetry.space_group_name_H-M   'P 1'
#
loop_
_entity.id
_entity.type
_entity.pdbx_description
1 polymer ?
#
loop_
_entity_poly.entity_id
_entity_poly.type
_entity_poly.pdbx_seq_one_letter_code
_entity_poly.pdbx_strand_id
1 'polypeptide(L)'
;MNKHTFGVAYVETEDFSNNTAKFDGIMGLARSTISNQSVPTPVESLAQQGLISEAITSYKLSRVSDGLNDGEITFGGLDSSKFDPKTLVTFQNANKYGYWGAPFTVSIGGEDLRLQGRTAILDTGTTLIYAPEEDVKAIHAKIPGWLVDYRGNYIIPCTNTAVVSLTFGGRAFDINPIDLLFAPVDPNDLKGDCYSAIASGSGFEPETWL
;
A
#
# COMPACT_ATOMS: atom_id res chain seq x y z
N MET A 1 -4.42 -22.23 16.13
CA MET A 1 -5.61 -21.38 16.39
C MET A 1 -6.86 -22.26 16.33
N ASN A 2 -7.60 -22.31 17.41
CA ASN A 2 -8.81 -23.16 17.50
C ASN A 2 -10.06 -22.32 17.27
N LYS A 3 -11.05 -22.90 16.54
CA LYS A 3 -12.38 -22.30 16.35
C LYS A 3 -12.36 -20.86 15.79
N HIS A 4 -11.46 -20.57 14.87
CA HIS A 4 -11.54 -19.32 14.13
C HIS A 4 -12.54 -19.45 12.99
N THR A 5 -13.45 -18.48 12.88
CA THR A 5 -14.45 -18.45 11.82
C THR A 5 -13.85 -17.87 10.54
N PHE A 6 -14.12 -18.51 9.42
CA PHE A 6 -13.79 -17.99 8.09
C PHE A 6 -14.94 -18.25 7.12
N GLY A 7 -15.01 -17.47 6.06
CA GLY A 7 -16.01 -17.65 5.00
C GLY A 7 -15.47 -18.53 3.89
N VAL A 8 -16.37 -19.26 3.24
CA VAL A 8 -16.08 -19.98 1.98
C VAL A 8 -16.88 -19.30 0.88
N ALA A 9 -16.20 -18.83 -0.16
CA ALA A 9 -16.85 -18.30 -1.35
C ALA A 9 -17.33 -19.46 -2.25
N TYR A 10 -18.57 -19.36 -2.73
CA TYR A 10 -19.13 -20.30 -3.72
C TYR A 10 -19.24 -19.68 -5.11
N VAL A 11 -19.12 -18.36 -5.18
CA VAL A 11 -19.11 -17.57 -6.42
C VAL A 11 -18.02 -16.55 -6.29
N GLU A 12 -17.14 -16.50 -7.25
CA GLU A 12 -16.00 -15.60 -7.30
C GLU A 12 -15.78 -15.07 -8.71
N THR A 13 -15.07 -13.98 -8.84
CA THR A 13 -14.70 -13.41 -10.14
C THR A 13 -13.56 -14.20 -10.77
N GLU A 14 -13.35 -14.02 -12.07
CA GLU A 14 -12.30 -14.70 -12.84
C GLU A 14 -10.90 -14.46 -12.25
N ASP A 15 -10.67 -13.32 -11.63
CA ASP A 15 -9.39 -12.98 -10.98
C ASP A 15 -9.00 -13.97 -9.87
N PHE A 16 -9.98 -14.60 -9.22
CA PHE A 16 -9.78 -15.61 -8.18
C PHE A 16 -9.91 -17.04 -8.69
N SER A 17 -10.71 -17.27 -9.74
CA SER A 17 -11.05 -18.62 -10.22
C SER A 17 -10.19 -19.09 -11.40
N ASN A 18 -9.37 -18.22 -11.99
CA ASN A 18 -8.57 -18.63 -13.12
C ASN A 18 -7.33 -19.44 -12.69
N ASN A 19 -6.89 -20.39 -13.55
CA ASN A 19 -5.77 -21.30 -13.27
C ASN A 19 -4.41 -20.58 -13.13
N THR A 20 -4.32 -19.29 -13.38
CA THR A 20 -3.10 -18.49 -13.22
C THR A 20 -3.07 -17.72 -11.88
N ALA A 21 -4.19 -17.67 -11.16
CA ALA A 21 -4.22 -17.14 -9.81
C ALA A 21 -3.31 -17.98 -8.90
N LYS A 22 -2.46 -17.30 -8.13
CA LYS A 22 -1.49 -17.95 -7.23
C LYS A 22 -1.95 -17.93 -5.76
N PHE A 23 -3.21 -17.60 -5.53
CA PHE A 23 -3.83 -17.52 -4.22
C PHE A 23 -5.28 -18.01 -4.32
N ASP A 24 -5.77 -18.61 -3.24
CA ASP A 24 -7.11 -19.22 -3.14
C ASP A 24 -7.98 -18.50 -2.12
N GLY A 25 -7.62 -17.30 -1.71
CA GLY A 25 -8.39 -16.53 -0.74
C GLY A 25 -7.75 -15.24 -0.29
N ILE A 26 -8.48 -14.51 0.54
CA ILE A 26 -8.06 -13.23 1.11
C ILE A 26 -8.12 -13.31 2.63
N MET A 27 -7.09 -12.78 3.30
CA MET A 27 -7.05 -12.59 4.74
C MET A 27 -7.01 -11.10 5.06
N GLY A 28 -8.13 -10.52 5.45
CA GLY A 28 -8.20 -9.12 5.90
C GLY A 28 -7.57 -8.97 7.29
N LEU A 29 -6.62 -8.03 7.41
CA LEU A 29 -5.88 -7.74 8.65
C LEU A 29 -6.08 -6.29 9.14
N ALA A 30 -7.14 -5.64 8.69
CA ALA A 30 -7.65 -4.44 9.33
C ALA A 30 -8.26 -4.80 10.71
N ARG A 31 -8.86 -3.83 11.42
CA ARG A 31 -9.48 -4.08 12.73
C ARG A 31 -10.80 -4.84 12.58
N SER A 32 -11.11 -5.69 13.54
CA SER A 32 -12.36 -6.48 13.56
C SER A 32 -13.64 -5.64 13.54
N THR A 33 -13.56 -4.34 13.85
CA THR A 33 -14.69 -3.40 13.75
C THR A 33 -15.29 -3.30 12.35
N ILE A 34 -14.53 -3.66 11.30
CA ILE A 34 -15.00 -3.70 9.91
C ILE A 34 -15.05 -5.12 9.33
N SER A 35 -15.01 -6.13 10.20
CA SER A 35 -15.15 -7.52 9.77
C SER A 35 -16.56 -7.77 9.21
N ASN A 36 -16.67 -8.13 7.93
CA ASN A 36 -17.94 -8.48 7.30
C ASN A 36 -18.66 -9.65 7.99
N GLN A 37 -17.89 -10.52 8.65
CA GLN A 37 -18.41 -11.68 9.37
C GLN A 37 -18.67 -11.37 10.86
N SER A 38 -18.37 -10.15 11.31
CA SER A 38 -18.50 -9.72 12.72
C SER A 38 -17.73 -10.64 13.68
N VAL A 39 -16.54 -11.09 13.27
CA VAL A 39 -15.66 -11.96 14.07
C VAL A 39 -14.30 -11.27 14.26
N PRO A 40 -13.53 -11.66 15.30
CA PRO A 40 -12.16 -11.21 15.47
C PRO A 40 -11.28 -11.53 14.24
N THR A 41 -10.30 -10.71 13.97
CA THR A 41 -9.29 -11.02 12.95
C THR A 41 -8.44 -12.23 13.36
N PRO A 42 -7.74 -12.88 12.43
CA PRO A 42 -6.81 -13.97 12.77
C PRO A 42 -5.79 -13.59 13.86
N VAL A 43 -5.24 -12.37 13.78
CA VAL A 43 -4.27 -11.85 14.76
C VAL A 43 -4.90 -11.67 16.14
N GLU A 44 -6.08 -11.05 16.20
CA GLU A 44 -6.81 -10.89 17.45
C GLU A 44 -7.14 -12.26 18.08
N SER A 45 -7.56 -13.23 17.26
CA SER A 45 -7.84 -14.60 17.71
C SER A 45 -6.59 -15.32 18.24
N LEU A 46 -5.44 -15.13 17.61
CA LEU A 46 -4.18 -15.70 18.08
C LEU A 46 -3.79 -15.11 19.45
N ALA A 47 -3.90 -13.80 19.62
CA ALA A 47 -3.60 -13.12 20.88
C ALA A 47 -4.59 -13.53 22.00
N GLN A 48 -5.88 -13.55 21.71
CA GLN A 48 -6.93 -13.99 22.65
C GLN A 48 -6.72 -15.43 23.12
N GLN A 49 -6.15 -16.29 22.29
CA GLN A 49 -5.85 -17.69 22.63
C GLN A 49 -4.45 -17.86 23.25
N GLY A 50 -3.71 -16.78 23.50
CA GLY A 50 -2.37 -16.83 24.06
C GLY A 50 -1.31 -17.50 23.17
N LEU A 51 -1.57 -17.58 21.85
CA LEU A 51 -0.66 -18.17 20.89
C LEU A 51 0.41 -17.17 20.41
N ILE A 52 0.15 -15.87 20.55
CA ILE A 52 1.08 -14.77 20.41
C ILE A 52 0.91 -13.82 21.59
N SER A 53 1.96 -13.09 21.95
CA SER A 53 1.95 -12.19 23.11
C SER A 53 1.12 -10.94 22.90
N GLU A 54 1.10 -10.43 21.67
CA GLU A 54 0.44 -9.18 21.29
C GLU A 54 -0.27 -9.31 19.94
N ALA A 55 -1.37 -8.58 19.75
CA ALA A 55 -2.10 -8.56 18.49
C ALA A 55 -1.39 -7.60 17.48
N ILE A 56 -0.17 -7.91 17.13
CA ILE A 56 0.67 -7.16 16.20
C ILE A 56 0.88 -7.97 14.92
N THR A 57 0.84 -7.29 13.79
CA THR A 57 1.24 -7.84 12.49
C THR A 57 2.28 -6.92 11.86
N SER A 58 3.36 -7.46 11.39
CA SER A 58 4.36 -6.72 10.61
C SER A 58 4.60 -7.35 9.25
N TYR A 59 5.02 -6.53 8.31
CA TYR A 59 5.20 -6.92 6.91
C TYR A 59 6.57 -6.47 6.41
N LYS A 60 7.30 -7.39 5.82
CA LYS A 60 8.43 -7.10 4.92
C LYS A 60 7.96 -7.40 3.49
N LEU A 61 7.85 -6.39 2.68
CA LEU A 61 7.41 -6.54 1.28
C LEU A 61 8.61 -6.82 0.38
N SER A 62 8.44 -7.78 -0.54
CA SER A 62 9.39 -7.96 -1.64
C SER A 62 9.25 -6.82 -2.63
N ARG A 63 10.37 -6.37 -3.22
CA ARG A 63 10.37 -5.44 -4.34
C ARG A 63 10.57 -6.21 -5.64
N VAL A 64 9.77 -5.91 -6.65
CA VAL A 64 9.88 -6.55 -7.97
C VAL A 64 11.25 -6.28 -8.60
N SER A 65 11.77 -5.06 -8.43
CA SER A 65 13.07 -4.66 -8.97
C SER A 65 14.26 -5.44 -8.41
N ASP A 66 14.13 -6.02 -7.21
CA ASP A 66 15.20 -6.80 -6.59
C ASP A 66 15.22 -8.27 -7.07
N GLY A 67 14.16 -8.72 -7.75
CA GLY A 67 14.03 -10.10 -8.25
C GLY A 67 13.95 -11.15 -7.15
N LEU A 68 13.76 -10.75 -5.90
CA LEU A 68 13.64 -11.62 -4.75
C LEU A 68 12.16 -11.87 -4.42
N ASN A 69 11.81 -13.09 -4.06
CA ASN A 69 10.49 -13.43 -3.52
C ASN A 69 10.65 -13.72 -2.02
N ASP A 70 11.02 -12.68 -1.26
CA ASP A 70 11.42 -12.78 0.14
C ASP A 70 10.51 -11.97 1.08
N GLY A 71 9.26 -11.74 0.65
CA GLY A 71 8.21 -11.14 1.47
C GLY A 71 7.95 -11.98 2.73
N GLU A 72 7.66 -11.31 3.83
CA GLU A 72 7.39 -11.96 5.11
C GLU A 72 6.28 -11.24 5.87
N ILE A 73 5.41 -12.02 6.47
CA ILE A 73 4.44 -11.56 7.45
C ILE A 73 4.79 -12.16 8.82
N THR A 74 4.87 -11.32 9.84
CA THR A 74 5.13 -11.76 11.22
C THR A 74 3.93 -11.45 12.10
N PHE A 75 3.46 -12.44 12.84
CA PHE A 75 2.39 -12.28 13.82
C PHE A 75 2.96 -12.25 15.23
N GLY A 76 2.48 -11.32 16.06
CA GLY A 76 2.82 -11.20 17.47
C GLY A 76 4.01 -10.30 17.77
N GLY A 77 4.56 -9.61 16.78
CA GLY A 77 5.69 -8.69 16.97
C GLY A 77 6.29 -8.15 15.70
N LEU A 78 7.48 -7.58 15.83
CA LEU A 78 8.31 -7.06 14.75
C LEU A 78 9.55 -7.96 14.62
N ASP A 79 9.89 -8.36 13.38
CA ASP A 79 11.18 -9.00 13.11
C ASP A 79 12.26 -7.92 12.91
N SER A 80 13.05 -7.68 13.96
CA SER A 80 14.12 -6.66 13.94
C SER A 80 15.24 -6.96 12.94
N SER A 81 15.31 -8.16 12.38
CA SER A 81 16.27 -8.49 11.32
C SER A 81 15.89 -7.90 9.95
N LYS A 82 14.65 -7.43 9.81
CA LYS A 82 14.08 -6.93 8.53
C LYS A 82 14.14 -5.42 8.38
N PHE A 83 14.53 -4.69 9.39
CA PHE A 83 14.62 -3.22 9.34
C PHE A 83 15.68 -2.70 10.31
N ASP A 84 16.18 -1.48 10.08
CA ASP A 84 17.02 -0.79 11.08
C ASP A 84 16.12 -0.24 12.20
N PRO A 85 16.25 -0.70 13.45
CA PRO A 85 15.44 -0.22 14.57
C PRO A 85 15.49 1.30 14.79
N LYS A 86 16.55 1.98 14.34
CA LYS A 86 16.65 3.45 14.39
C LYS A 86 15.69 4.13 13.41
N THR A 87 15.14 3.39 12.47
CA THR A 87 14.17 3.91 11.50
C THR A 87 12.73 3.74 11.94
N LEU A 88 12.48 3.05 13.06
CA LEU A 88 11.14 2.82 13.57
C LEU A 88 10.48 4.13 14.01
N VAL A 89 9.29 4.37 13.50
CA VAL A 89 8.43 5.48 13.90
C VAL A 89 7.09 4.92 14.32
N THR A 90 6.59 5.40 15.45
CA THR A 90 5.26 5.03 15.95
C THR A 90 4.34 6.24 15.95
N PHE A 91 3.13 6.07 15.47
CA PHE A 91 2.09 7.09 15.48
C PHE A 91 0.73 6.46 15.78
N GLN A 92 -0.21 7.29 16.22
CA GLN A 92 -1.56 6.81 16.50
C GLN A 92 -2.33 6.59 15.20
N ASN A 93 -3.12 5.51 15.17
CA ASN A 93 -4.08 5.30 14.10
C ASN A 93 -5.13 6.42 14.13
N ALA A 94 -5.19 7.21 13.07
CA ALA A 94 -6.15 8.31 12.91
C ALA A 94 -7.47 7.87 12.26
N ASN A 95 -7.53 6.66 11.69
CA ASN A 95 -8.71 6.17 11.01
C ASN A 95 -9.76 5.69 12.01
N LYS A 96 -10.96 6.27 11.95
CA LYS A 96 -12.10 5.95 12.85
C LYS A 96 -12.95 4.77 12.37
N TYR A 97 -12.79 4.34 11.13
CA TYR A 97 -13.62 3.29 10.52
C TYR A 97 -13.07 1.88 10.76
N GLY A 98 -11.80 1.74 11.13
CA GLY A 98 -11.21 0.43 11.42
C GLY A 98 -10.04 0.05 10.51
N TYR A 99 -9.65 0.92 9.58
CA TYR A 99 -8.43 0.75 8.79
C TYR A 99 -7.19 1.19 9.58
N TRP A 100 -6.03 0.80 9.13
CA TRP A 100 -4.74 1.29 9.63
C TRP A 100 -4.37 2.55 8.86
N GLY A 101 -4.64 3.71 9.43
CA GLY A 101 -4.48 4.99 8.74
C GLY A 101 -3.79 6.05 9.58
N ALA A 102 -3.02 6.91 8.91
CA ALA A 102 -2.24 7.95 9.54
C ALA A 102 -2.28 9.26 8.74
N PRO A 103 -2.16 10.42 9.42
CA PRO A 103 -1.86 11.67 8.73
C PRO A 103 -0.43 11.63 8.18
N PHE A 104 -0.23 12.25 7.03
CA PHE A 104 1.06 12.30 6.36
C PHE A 104 1.20 13.56 5.52
N THR A 105 2.42 13.84 5.05
CA THR A 105 2.70 14.86 4.05
C THR A 105 3.49 14.27 2.89
N VAL A 106 3.46 14.96 1.75
CA VAL A 106 4.10 14.52 0.50
C VAL A 106 5.12 15.55 0.06
N SER A 107 6.31 15.08 -0.31
CA SER A 107 7.31 15.93 -0.94
C SER A 107 7.90 15.24 -2.18
N ILE A 108 8.42 16.03 -3.11
CA ILE A 108 9.11 15.56 -4.31
C ILE A 108 10.43 16.28 -4.42
N GLY A 109 11.52 15.50 -4.48
CA GLY A 109 12.88 16.06 -4.52
C GLY A 109 13.18 16.95 -3.31
N GLY A 110 12.52 16.70 -2.16
CA GLY A 110 12.63 17.49 -0.93
C GLY A 110 11.72 18.73 -0.87
N GLU A 111 10.96 19.02 -1.92
CA GLU A 111 9.97 20.11 -1.92
C GLU A 111 8.60 19.61 -1.41
N ASP A 112 8.13 20.15 -0.29
CA ASP A 112 6.81 19.84 0.26
C ASP A 112 5.69 20.35 -0.66
N LEU A 113 4.78 19.46 -1.06
CA LEU A 113 3.62 19.80 -1.89
C LEU A 113 2.52 20.56 -1.13
N ARG A 114 2.63 20.67 0.20
CA ARG A 114 1.69 21.38 1.08
C ARG A 114 0.23 20.88 0.97
N LEU A 115 0.05 19.60 0.71
CA LEU A 115 -1.26 18.97 0.71
C LEU A 115 -1.76 18.87 2.16
N GLN A 116 -2.79 19.66 2.48
CA GLN A 116 -3.27 19.78 3.86
C GLN A 116 -4.33 18.72 4.17
N GLY A 117 -4.33 18.22 5.42
CA GLY A 117 -5.38 17.34 5.92
C GLY A 117 -5.37 15.92 5.35
N ARG A 118 -4.30 15.51 4.68
CA ARG A 118 -4.24 14.18 4.04
C ARG A 118 -3.99 13.08 5.05
N THR A 119 -4.70 11.98 4.86
CA THR A 119 -4.51 10.72 5.59
C THR A 119 -4.25 9.60 4.60
N ALA A 120 -3.48 8.60 4.99
CA ALA A 120 -3.27 7.40 4.18
C ALA A 120 -3.75 6.16 4.95
N ILE A 121 -4.39 5.24 4.26
CA ILE A 121 -4.62 3.86 4.71
C ILE A 121 -3.43 3.02 4.22
N LEU A 122 -2.81 2.29 5.13
CA LEU A 122 -1.68 1.42 4.81
C LEU A 122 -2.23 0.02 4.50
N ASP A 123 -2.39 -0.27 3.22
CA ASP A 123 -3.00 -1.50 2.73
C ASP A 123 -2.04 -2.34 1.88
N THR A 124 -1.63 -3.49 2.40
CA THR A 124 -0.77 -4.45 1.67
C THR A 124 -1.53 -5.23 0.58
N GLY A 125 -2.84 -5.09 0.51
CA GLY A 125 -3.71 -5.71 -0.48
C GLY A 125 -3.98 -4.84 -1.71
N THR A 126 -3.53 -3.58 -1.72
CA THR A 126 -3.71 -2.67 -2.84
C THR A 126 -2.40 -2.50 -3.61
N THR A 127 -2.45 -2.70 -4.93
CA THR A 127 -1.25 -2.75 -5.79
C THR A 127 -0.66 -1.38 -6.06
N LEU A 128 -1.51 -0.35 -6.29
CA LEU A 128 -1.10 1.01 -6.61
C LEU A 128 -1.34 1.95 -5.43
N ILE A 129 -0.69 3.10 -5.45
CA ILE A 129 -1.05 4.20 -4.56
C ILE A 129 -2.22 4.95 -5.21
N TYR A 130 -3.38 4.92 -4.58
CA TYR A 130 -4.54 5.68 -5.00
C TYR A 130 -4.68 6.94 -4.17
N ALA A 131 -4.85 8.08 -4.85
CA ALA A 131 -4.99 9.38 -4.20
C ALA A 131 -6.08 10.22 -4.89
N PRO A 132 -6.58 11.29 -4.25
CA PRO A 132 -7.43 12.27 -4.90
C PRO A 132 -6.78 12.80 -6.16
N GLU A 133 -7.57 13.02 -7.21
CA GLU A 133 -7.04 13.40 -8.52
C GLU A 133 -6.20 14.67 -8.49
N GLU A 134 -6.59 15.65 -7.68
CA GLU A 134 -5.82 16.88 -7.51
C GLU A 134 -4.41 16.64 -6.96
N ASP A 135 -4.27 15.68 -6.04
CA ASP A 135 -2.99 15.31 -5.44
C ASP A 135 -2.11 14.55 -6.44
N VAL A 136 -2.71 13.58 -7.14
CA VAL A 136 -2.02 12.84 -8.21
C VAL A 136 -1.50 13.79 -9.27
N LYS A 137 -2.33 14.75 -9.68
CA LYS A 137 -1.95 15.77 -10.65
C LYS A 137 -0.83 16.68 -10.15
N ALA A 138 -0.89 17.09 -8.86
CA ALA A 138 0.14 17.91 -8.23
C ALA A 138 1.50 17.17 -8.17
N ILE A 139 1.48 15.87 -7.88
CA ILE A 139 2.67 15.01 -7.88
C ILE A 139 3.26 14.94 -9.30
N HIS A 140 2.45 14.53 -10.26
CA HIS A 140 2.94 14.32 -11.63
C HIS A 140 3.42 15.61 -12.28
N ALA A 141 2.82 16.75 -11.95
CA ALA A 141 3.29 18.06 -12.44
C ALA A 141 4.75 18.38 -12.05
N LYS A 142 5.31 17.68 -11.06
CA LYS A 142 6.73 17.79 -10.66
C LYS A 142 7.64 16.76 -11.34
N ILE A 143 7.08 15.84 -12.11
CA ILE A 143 7.83 14.79 -12.82
C ILE A 143 7.97 15.21 -14.29
N PRO A 144 9.16 15.52 -14.80
CA PRO A 144 9.33 15.92 -16.20
C PRO A 144 8.85 14.83 -17.17
N GLY A 145 8.12 15.22 -18.20
CA GLY A 145 7.65 14.30 -19.25
C GLY A 145 6.39 13.51 -18.90
N TRP A 146 5.74 13.80 -17.78
CA TRP A 146 4.47 13.16 -17.44
C TRP A 146 3.37 13.52 -18.44
N LEU A 147 2.43 12.60 -18.63
CA LEU A 147 1.21 12.81 -19.40
C LEU A 147 0.05 11.96 -18.85
N VAL A 148 -1.15 12.19 -19.34
CA VAL A 148 -2.33 11.38 -19.02
C VAL A 148 -2.87 10.81 -20.34
N ASP A 149 -3.14 9.51 -20.37
CA ASP A 149 -3.73 8.87 -21.54
C ASP A 149 -5.26 9.11 -21.63
N TYR A 150 -5.89 8.66 -22.71
CA TYR A 150 -7.32 8.81 -22.95
C TYR A 150 -8.21 8.04 -21.95
N ARG A 151 -7.63 7.15 -21.15
CA ARG A 151 -8.30 6.38 -20.10
C ARG A 151 -8.14 7.00 -18.72
N GLY A 152 -7.35 8.09 -18.60
CA GLY A 152 -7.04 8.74 -17.34
C GLY A 152 -5.87 8.14 -16.59
N ASN A 153 -5.09 7.23 -17.19
CA ASN A 153 -3.90 6.71 -16.57
C ASN A 153 -2.76 7.73 -16.63
N TYR A 154 -2.09 7.93 -15.51
CA TYR A 154 -0.90 8.75 -15.44
C TYR A 154 0.30 7.98 -15.96
N ILE A 155 1.09 8.62 -16.79
CA ILE A 155 2.26 8.07 -17.48
C ILE A 155 3.45 8.96 -17.17
N ILE A 156 4.59 8.33 -16.92
CA ILE A 156 5.88 8.99 -16.67
C ILE A 156 6.97 8.30 -17.48
N PRO A 157 8.08 8.96 -17.82
CA PRO A 157 9.19 8.28 -18.47
C PRO A 157 9.69 7.09 -17.64
N CYS A 158 9.92 5.93 -18.27
CA CYS A 158 10.51 4.78 -17.58
C CYS A 158 11.93 5.07 -17.05
N THR A 159 12.54 6.16 -17.48
CA THR A 159 13.82 6.67 -17.01
C THR A 159 13.67 7.71 -15.88
N ASN A 160 12.47 7.81 -15.28
CA ASN A 160 12.21 8.76 -14.20
C ASN A 160 13.19 8.60 -13.03
N THR A 161 13.65 9.72 -12.49
CA THR A 161 14.54 9.78 -11.31
C THR A 161 13.96 10.62 -10.17
N ALA A 162 12.74 11.12 -10.31
CA ALA A 162 12.09 11.90 -9.27
C ALA A 162 11.81 11.02 -8.04
N VAL A 163 12.16 11.52 -6.87
CA VAL A 163 11.92 10.86 -5.59
C VAL A 163 10.67 11.45 -4.96
N VAL A 164 9.63 10.66 -4.81
CA VAL A 164 8.44 10.99 -4.02
C VAL A 164 8.68 10.48 -2.60
N SER A 165 8.49 11.34 -1.61
CA SER A 165 8.65 10.99 -0.20
C SER A 165 7.35 11.19 0.55
N LEU A 166 6.97 10.19 1.34
CA LEU A 166 5.82 10.23 2.23
C LEU A 166 6.33 10.38 3.67
N THR A 167 5.89 11.42 4.37
CA THR A 167 6.34 11.68 5.74
C THR A 167 5.27 11.29 6.74
N PHE A 168 5.57 10.27 7.55
CA PHE A 168 4.73 9.81 8.65
C PHE A 168 5.44 10.05 9.98
N GLY A 169 4.74 10.59 10.98
CA GLY A 169 5.30 10.80 12.31
C GLY A 169 6.58 11.65 12.33
N GLY A 170 6.73 12.57 11.36
CA GLY A 170 7.90 13.43 11.22
C GLY A 170 9.10 12.79 10.51
N ARG A 171 8.98 11.56 10.03
CA ARG A 171 10.01 10.87 9.25
C ARG A 171 9.58 10.73 7.80
N ALA A 172 10.46 11.11 6.88
CA ALA A 172 10.29 10.90 5.45
C ALA A 172 10.69 9.46 5.07
N PHE A 173 9.87 8.85 4.22
CA PHE A 173 10.08 7.56 3.59
C PHE A 173 10.09 7.79 2.08
N ASP A 174 11.25 7.60 1.48
CA ASP A 174 11.46 7.82 0.05
C ASP A 174 11.00 6.59 -0.73
N ILE A 175 10.17 6.82 -1.74
CA ILE A 175 9.85 5.80 -2.74
C ILE A 175 10.98 5.79 -3.77
N ASN A 176 11.59 4.64 -3.96
CA ASN A 176 12.61 4.52 -4.99
C ASN A 176 11.98 4.84 -6.36
N PRO A 177 12.60 5.68 -7.20
CA PRO A 177 12.04 6.05 -8.50
C PRO A 177 11.62 4.88 -9.40
N ILE A 178 12.31 3.74 -9.30
CA ILE A 178 11.94 2.55 -10.06
C ILE A 178 10.62 1.93 -9.58
N ASP A 179 10.26 2.11 -8.31
CA ASP A 179 9.02 1.59 -7.74
C ASP A 179 7.82 2.52 -8.03
N LEU A 180 8.05 3.70 -8.62
CA LEU A 180 7.00 4.54 -9.19
C LEU A 180 6.57 4.07 -10.59
N LEU A 181 7.30 3.12 -11.19
CA LEU A 181 7.02 2.56 -12.51
C LEU A 181 6.22 1.27 -12.34
N PHE A 182 4.95 1.30 -12.72
CA PHE A 182 4.08 0.12 -12.61
C PHE A 182 4.36 -0.88 -13.75
N ALA A 183 4.30 -0.42 -14.99
CA ALA A 183 4.56 -1.23 -16.17
C ALA A 183 4.91 -0.35 -17.37
N PRO A 184 5.73 -0.79 -18.33
CA PRO A 184 5.95 -0.07 -19.57
C PRO A 184 4.65 -0.02 -20.39
N VAL A 185 4.40 1.12 -21.04
CA VAL A 185 3.27 1.30 -21.97
C VAL A 185 3.45 0.42 -23.20
N ASP A 186 4.67 0.37 -23.74
CA ASP A 186 5.08 -0.59 -24.75
C ASP A 186 6.05 -1.61 -24.12
N PRO A 187 5.67 -2.89 -24.01
CA PRO A 187 6.53 -3.95 -23.45
C PRO A 187 7.88 -4.11 -24.16
N ASN A 188 8.01 -3.61 -25.38
CA ASN A 188 9.26 -3.67 -26.17
C ASN A 188 10.15 -2.44 -25.99
N ASP A 189 9.66 -1.39 -25.34
CA ASP A 189 10.40 -0.15 -25.04
C ASP A 189 10.49 0.13 -23.54
N LEU A 190 11.44 -0.52 -22.89
CA LEU A 190 11.66 -0.37 -21.44
C LEU A 190 12.30 0.97 -21.04
N LYS A 191 12.63 1.84 -22.01
CA LYS A 191 13.17 3.19 -21.77
C LYS A 191 12.22 4.30 -22.19
N GLY A 192 11.10 3.95 -22.80
CA GLY A 192 10.05 4.88 -23.21
C GLY A 192 9.18 5.34 -22.05
N ASP A 193 7.89 5.14 -22.20
CA ASP A 193 6.86 5.54 -21.25
C ASP A 193 6.40 4.38 -20.37
N CYS A 194 6.17 4.66 -19.10
CA CYS A 194 5.66 3.72 -18.10
C CYS A 194 4.37 4.25 -17.44
N TYR A 195 3.44 3.37 -17.17
CA TYR A 195 2.34 3.69 -16.26
C TYR A 195 2.88 3.99 -14.87
N SER A 196 2.35 5.06 -14.26
CA SER A 196 2.71 5.43 -12.90
C SER A 196 2.09 4.46 -11.88
N ALA A 197 2.82 4.16 -10.82
CA ALA A 197 2.28 3.44 -9.66
C ALA A 197 1.42 4.34 -8.75
N ILE A 198 1.30 5.64 -9.04
CA ILE A 198 0.40 6.56 -8.35
C ILE A 198 -0.74 6.91 -9.31
N ALA A 199 -1.95 6.54 -8.94
CA ALA A 199 -3.15 6.69 -9.77
C ALA A 199 -4.25 7.47 -9.04
N SER A 200 -5.12 8.12 -9.81
CA SER A 200 -6.32 8.71 -9.23
C SER A 200 -7.34 7.62 -8.90
N GLY A 201 -7.91 7.70 -7.71
CA GLY A 201 -8.95 6.79 -7.26
C GLY A 201 -9.86 7.47 -6.25
N SER A 202 -11.14 7.15 -6.36
CA SER A 202 -12.16 7.56 -5.40
C SER A 202 -12.80 6.31 -4.79
N GLY A 203 -12.90 6.25 -3.53
CA GLY A 203 -13.57 5.14 -2.81
C GLY A 203 -13.55 5.34 -1.33
N PHE A 204 -12.77 6.33 -0.90
CA PHE A 204 -12.63 6.76 0.48
C PHE A 204 -13.02 8.23 0.61
N GLU A 205 -12.87 8.80 1.81
CA GLU A 205 -13.10 10.23 2.01
C GLU A 205 -12.16 11.08 1.12
N PRO A 206 -12.57 12.29 0.72
CA PRO A 206 -11.86 13.08 -0.29
C PRO A 206 -10.38 13.35 -0.02
N GLU A 207 -9.97 13.33 1.26
CA GLU A 207 -8.58 13.57 1.68
C GLU A 207 -7.79 12.28 1.95
N THR A 208 -8.34 11.10 1.65
CA THR A 208 -7.74 9.81 2.00
C THR A 208 -7.04 9.18 0.81
N TRP A 209 -5.80 8.76 1.04
CA TRP A 209 -5.00 7.92 0.13
C TRP A 209 -5.08 6.44 0.56
N LEU A 210 -4.87 5.55 -0.42
CA LEU A 210 -4.79 4.11 -0.21
C LEU A 210 -3.48 3.59 -0.77
#